data_1ec54df57e2b38f4dcbba5cf6827d0e3
#
_entry.id   1ec54df57e2b38f4dcbba5cf6827d0e3
#
_cell.length_a   1.000
_cell.length_b   1.000
_cell.length_c   1.000
_cell.angle_alpha   90.00
_cell.angle_beta   90.00
_cell.angle_gamma   90.00
#
_symmetry.space_group_name_H-M   'P 1'
#
loop_
_entity.id
_entity.type
_entity.pdbx_description
1 polymer ?
#
loop_
_entity_poly.entity_id
_entity_poly.type
_entity_poly.pdbx_seq_one_letter_code
_entity_poly.pdbx_strand_id
1 'polypeptide(L)'
;HGVTTAIMGNCGVGFAPVKPDRREWLIKVMEGVEDIPGSVLSEGIEWDWETFPEYLDALDRRPKALDIGAQIPHSAVRAYVMGDRAIHHDEASPADLLAMREVVRAALQAGAVGFSTSRTFLHKYDERKYPPGTFATGEEISALGSVMGEVGHGVFQMTANHPAMEGEIPWLEQLARHNRLPVLFNLQQTDGAPDVWKQIVRTLDKARDEGVPLMASISGRPLGILFSWQSSLHPFIAHPTYQALHALPLPEKLAQLRDPQVRQKIMSEQRGLLDRRAETLFSSFHKIYRLGQDPDYEPLPEDSVAAMAARTGRPPLELVYDLMLENDGRAILYYPSFNYAYENLDHLHQLMQHANTVNSLSDGGAHCGYICDVSMPTFMLSHWTRDRRRGPLL
;
A
#
# COMPACT_ATOMS: atom_id res chain seq x y z
N HIS A 1 7.22 11.29 -15.71
CA HIS A 1 6.52 9.99 -15.82
C HIS A 1 5.27 10.03 -16.70
N GLY A 2 4.82 11.22 -17.17
CA GLY A 2 3.66 11.37 -18.07
C GLY A 2 2.30 11.32 -17.39
N VAL A 3 2.23 11.27 -16.07
CA VAL A 3 0.98 11.34 -15.31
C VAL A 3 0.48 12.79 -15.32
N THR A 4 -0.76 12.99 -15.77
CA THR A 4 -1.41 14.30 -15.85
C THR A 4 -2.55 14.47 -14.85
N THR A 5 -3.09 13.36 -14.36
CA THR A 5 -4.19 13.33 -13.40
C THR A 5 -3.92 12.28 -12.33
N ALA A 6 -4.16 12.64 -11.06
CA ALA A 6 -4.05 11.72 -9.92
C ALA A 6 -5.36 11.67 -9.13
N ILE A 7 -5.76 10.49 -8.72
CA ILE A 7 -6.91 10.28 -7.84
C ILE A 7 -6.40 9.93 -6.44
N MET A 8 -6.69 10.77 -5.46
CA MET A 8 -6.31 10.58 -4.07
C MET A 8 -7.36 9.78 -3.30
N GLY A 9 -6.92 9.08 -2.25
CA GLY A 9 -7.80 8.39 -1.30
C GLY A 9 -7.96 6.89 -1.53
N ASN A 10 -7.14 6.25 -2.36
CA ASN A 10 -7.21 4.81 -2.67
C ASN A 10 -7.22 3.92 -1.40
N CYS A 11 -6.44 4.30 -0.37
CA CYS A 11 -6.25 3.48 0.83
C CYS A 11 -7.36 3.62 1.88
N GLY A 12 -8.44 4.37 1.63
CA GLY A 12 -9.51 4.58 2.61
C GLY A 12 -9.10 5.43 3.83
N VAL A 13 -7.94 6.08 3.77
CA VAL A 13 -7.43 7.07 4.71
C VAL A 13 -7.27 8.42 4.02
N GLY A 14 -7.24 9.51 4.76
CA GLY A 14 -7.10 10.85 4.18
C GLY A 14 -7.33 11.94 5.22
N PHE A 15 -7.22 13.21 4.81
CA PHE A 15 -7.22 14.37 5.70
C PHE A 15 -8.59 15.09 5.82
N ALA A 16 -9.65 14.53 5.23
CA ALA A 16 -10.99 15.11 5.30
C ALA A 16 -12.09 14.03 5.25
N PRO A 17 -13.23 14.24 5.99
CA PRO A 17 -13.46 15.33 6.92
C PRO A 17 -12.67 15.18 8.22
N VAL A 18 -12.42 16.30 8.94
CA VAL A 18 -11.67 16.27 10.19
C VAL A 18 -12.11 17.38 11.14
N LYS A 19 -12.45 17.06 12.38
CA LYS A 19 -12.70 18.06 13.43
C LYS A 19 -11.39 18.72 13.87
N PRO A 20 -11.38 20.00 14.24
CA PRO A 20 -10.16 20.72 14.63
C PRO A 20 -9.35 20.04 15.74
N ASP A 21 -10.01 19.43 16.72
CA ASP A 21 -9.40 18.71 17.83
C ASP A 21 -8.86 17.31 17.46
N ARG A 22 -9.02 16.87 16.21
CA ARG A 22 -8.59 15.56 15.70
C ARG A 22 -7.49 15.62 14.65
N ARG A 23 -7.01 16.82 14.29
CA ARG A 23 -6.00 17.02 13.24
C ARG A 23 -4.69 16.31 13.56
N GLU A 24 -4.18 16.45 14.78
CA GLU A 24 -2.94 15.78 15.22
C GLU A 24 -3.07 14.24 15.21
N TRP A 25 -4.22 13.73 15.64
CA TRP A 25 -4.47 12.28 15.57
C TRP A 25 -4.47 11.78 14.12
N LEU A 26 -5.07 12.55 13.20
CA LEU A 26 -5.12 12.17 11.79
C LEU A 26 -3.73 12.20 11.14
N ILE A 27 -2.88 13.17 11.50
CA ILE A 27 -1.46 13.18 11.11
C ILE A 27 -0.78 11.89 11.57
N LYS A 28 -0.98 11.47 12.82
CA LYS A 28 -0.40 10.24 13.35
C LYS A 28 -0.88 8.99 12.59
N VAL A 29 -2.15 8.93 12.19
CA VAL A 29 -2.67 7.84 11.37
C VAL A 29 -1.97 7.81 10.01
N MET A 30 -1.84 8.96 9.36
CA MET A 30 -1.19 9.06 8.05
C MET A 30 0.31 8.77 8.13
N GLU A 31 0.99 9.23 9.17
CA GLU A 31 2.40 8.90 9.43
C GLU A 31 2.62 7.38 9.51
N GLY A 32 1.78 6.67 10.26
CA GLY A 32 1.93 5.24 10.43
C GLY A 32 1.46 4.41 9.22
N VAL A 33 0.46 4.87 8.47
CA VAL A 33 -0.06 4.16 7.29
C VAL A 33 0.80 4.41 6.06
N GLU A 34 1.20 5.66 5.82
CA GLU A 34 1.86 6.09 4.59
C GLU A 34 3.39 6.26 4.72
N ASP A 35 3.95 6.05 5.92
CA ASP A 35 5.39 6.23 6.21
C ASP A 35 5.90 7.62 5.78
N ILE A 36 5.06 8.65 6.02
CA ILE A 36 5.41 10.06 5.81
C ILE A 36 5.66 10.70 7.17
N PRO A 37 6.83 11.31 7.43
CA PRO A 37 7.12 11.89 8.74
C PRO A 37 6.05 12.89 9.18
N GLY A 38 5.54 12.75 10.40
CA GLY A 38 4.49 13.61 10.95
C GLY A 38 4.87 15.08 10.99
N SER A 39 6.17 15.42 11.16
CA SER A 39 6.69 16.78 11.06
C SER A 39 6.46 17.40 9.68
N VAL A 40 6.69 16.61 8.60
CA VAL A 40 6.44 17.06 7.21
C VAL A 40 4.96 17.33 7.00
N LEU A 41 4.09 16.45 7.50
CA LEU A 41 2.65 16.64 7.42
C LEU A 41 2.18 17.86 8.22
N SER A 42 2.72 18.05 9.42
CA SER A 42 2.35 19.17 10.30
C SER A 42 2.76 20.55 9.72
N GLU A 43 3.92 20.61 9.05
CA GLU A 43 4.41 21.84 8.40
C GLU A 43 3.74 22.07 7.03
N GLY A 44 3.43 20.97 6.30
CA GLY A 44 2.93 21.05 4.93
C GLY A 44 1.42 21.24 4.81
N ILE A 45 0.63 20.96 5.86
CA ILE A 45 -0.83 21.02 5.79
C ILE A 45 -1.35 22.30 6.45
N GLU A 46 -1.90 23.17 5.63
CA GLU A 46 -2.71 24.30 6.09
C GLU A 46 -4.15 23.83 6.27
N TRP A 47 -4.59 23.71 7.52
CA TRP A 47 -5.91 23.21 7.87
C TRP A 47 -7.00 24.26 7.70
N ASP A 48 -7.37 24.59 6.46
CA ASP A 48 -8.44 25.54 6.10
C ASP A 48 -9.75 24.84 5.73
N TRP A 49 -9.94 23.63 6.26
CA TRP A 49 -11.18 22.84 6.12
C TRP A 49 -11.51 22.06 7.38
N GLU A 50 -12.78 21.68 7.51
CA GLU A 50 -13.33 20.68 8.43
C GLU A 50 -14.07 19.58 7.66
N THR A 51 -14.95 19.99 6.74
CA THR A 51 -15.75 19.11 5.91
C THR A 51 -15.02 18.69 4.63
N PHE A 52 -15.52 17.65 3.96
CA PHE A 52 -14.96 17.23 2.67
C PHE A 52 -15.21 18.22 1.53
N PRO A 53 -16.41 18.87 1.42
CA PRO A 53 -16.58 19.99 0.48
C PRO A 53 -15.56 21.12 0.64
N GLU A 54 -15.31 21.57 1.87
CA GLU A 54 -14.30 22.60 2.14
C GLU A 54 -12.88 22.14 1.75
N TYR A 55 -12.59 20.84 1.93
CA TYR A 55 -11.33 20.27 1.47
C TYR A 55 -11.18 20.31 -0.06
N LEU A 56 -12.24 20.01 -0.82
CA LEU A 56 -12.22 20.16 -2.27
C LEU A 56 -12.01 21.61 -2.70
N ASP A 57 -12.67 22.56 -2.03
CA ASP A 57 -12.46 23.98 -2.26
C ASP A 57 -11.01 24.42 -1.94
N ALA A 58 -10.43 23.88 -0.85
CA ALA A 58 -9.03 24.12 -0.49
C ALA A 58 -8.07 23.58 -1.54
N LEU A 59 -8.33 22.38 -2.07
CA LEU A 59 -7.56 21.81 -3.19
C LEU A 59 -7.69 22.67 -4.45
N ASP A 60 -8.88 23.19 -4.75
CA ASP A 60 -9.10 24.01 -5.95
C ASP A 60 -8.33 25.32 -5.90
N ARG A 61 -8.28 25.98 -4.75
CA ARG A 61 -7.54 27.23 -4.55
C ARG A 61 -6.02 27.11 -4.68
N ARG A 62 -5.45 25.91 -4.49
CA ARG A 62 -3.99 25.70 -4.48
C ARG A 62 -3.44 25.40 -5.87
N PRO A 63 -2.29 25.99 -6.26
CA PRO A 63 -1.66 25.67 -7.53
C PRO A 63 -1.24 24.20 -7.57
N LYS A 64 -1.52 23.53 -8.67
CA LYS A 64 -1.26 22.11 -8.88
C LYS A 64 -0.51 21.88 -10.19
N ALA A 65 0.43 20.94 -10.18
CA ALA A 65 1.14 20.50 -11.39
C ALA A 65 0.37 19.44 -12.21
N LEU A 66 -0.65 18.81 -11.59
CA LEU A 66 -1.53 17.82 -12.23
C LEU A 66 -2.97 18.09 -11.84
N ASP A 67 -3.89 17.57 -12.62
CA ASP A 67 -5.30 17.49 -12.19
C ASP A 67 -5.45 16.50 -11.04
N ILE A 68 -6.29 16.83 -10.08
CA ILE A 68 -6.50 16.02 -8.88
C ILE A 68 -7.99 15.74 -8.69
N GLY A 69 -8.33 14.47 -8.55
CA GLY A 69 -9.59 14.01 -7.98
C GLY A 69 -9.39 13.47 -6.58
N ALA A 70 -10.42 13.51 -5.74
CA ALA A 70 -10.36 12.95 -4.41
C ALA A 70 -11.57 12.07 -4.11
N GLN A 71 -11.31 10.90 -3.51
CA GLN A 71 -12.33 10.02 -2.95
C GLN A 71 -12.50 10.36 -1.47
N ILE A 72 -13.74 10.33 -0.97
CA ILE A 72 -13.98 10.49 0.46
C ILE A 72 -13.58 9.20 1.20
N PRO A 73 -12.64 9.26 2.18
CA PRO A 73 -12.12 8.08 2.84
C PRO A 73 -12.95 7.66 4.05
N HIS A 74 -13.28 6.38 4.14
CA HIS A 74 -14.07 5.77 5.20
C HIS A 74 -13.52 6.05 6.60
N SER A 75 -12.20 5.95 6.77
CA SER A 75 -11.54 6.16 8.06
C SER A 75 -11.82 7.56 8.62
N ALA A 76 -11.72 8.60 7.77
CA ALA A 76 -11.98 9.97 8.18
C ALA A 76 -13.48 10.21 8.45
N VAL A 77 -14.38 9.66 7.62
CA VAL A 77 -15.83 9.75 7.83
C VAL A 77 -16.21 9.13 9.17
N ARG A 78 -15.70 7.94 9.47
CA ARG A 78 -15.98 7.23 10.70
C ARG A 78 -15.46 7.98 11.93
N ALA A 79 -14.23 8.50 11.86
CA ALA A 79 -13.65 9.29 12.93
C ALA A 79 -14.39 10.63 13.15
N TYR A 80 -14.83 11.27 12.07
CA TYR A 80 -15.57 12.52 12.11
C TYR A 80 -16.91 12.39 12.82
N VAL A 81 -17.65 11.31 12.54
CA VAL A 81 -18.99 11.06 13.11
C VAL A 81 -18.92 10.43 14.51
N MET A 82 -18.10 9.41 14.69
CA MET A 82 -18.11 8.57 15.89
C MET A 82 -17.04 8.97 16.92
N GLY A 83 -16.03 9.80 16.54
CA GLY A 83 -14.96 10.22 17.45
C GLY A 83 -14.16 9.04 18.01
N ASP A 84 -13.95 9.00 19.32
CA ASP A 84 -13.17 7.94 20.00
C ASP A 84 -13.74 6.53 19.78
N ARG A 85 -15.04 6.41 19.62
CA ARG A 85 -15.69 5.12 19.31
C ARG A 85 -15.19 4.52 18.00
N ALA A 86 -14.90 5.36 17.01
CA ALA A 86 -14.31 4.91 15.74
C ALA A 86 -12.87 4.39 15.94
N ILE A 87 -12.08 5.05 16.80
CA ILE A 87 -10.71 4.68 17.14
C ILE A 87 -10.66 3.34 17.90
N HIS A 88 -11.67 3.09 18.73
CA HIS A 88 -11.82 1.82 19.46
C HIS A 88 -12.48 0.72 18.63
N HIS A 89 -12.82 1.00 17.36
CA HIS A 89 -13.52 0.08 16.46
C HIS A 89 -14.90 -0.37 16.94
N ASP A 90 -15.61 0.48 17.72
CA ASP A 90 -16.97 0.20 18.14
C ASP A 90 -17.90 0.05 16.91
N GLU A 91 -18.93 -0.76 17.02
CA GLU A 91 -19.93 -0.86 15.97
C GLU A 91 -20.69 0.46 15.78
N ALA A 92 -20.96 0.80 14.52
CA ALA A 92 -21.75 1.97 14.18
C ALA A 92 -23.23 1.72 14.52
N SER A 93 -23.82 2.62 15.30
CA SER A 93 -25.26 2.60 15.54
C SER A 93 -26.03 3.01 14.26
N PRO A 94 -27.35 2.73 14.18
CA PRO A 94 -28.16 3.24 13.07
C PRO A 94 -28.09 4.77 12.89
N ALA A 95 -27.96 5.51 13.99
CA ALA A 95 -27.80 6.96 13.94
C ALA A 95 -26.43 7.38 13.37
N ASP A 96 -25.36 6.67 13.74
CA ASP A 96 -24.02 6.88 13.17
C ASP A 96 -24.03 6.61 11.66
N LEU A 97 -24.65 5.50 11.23
CA LEU A 97 -24.77 5.15 9.81
C LEU A 97 -25.49 6.25 9.02
N LEU A 98 -26.62 6.77 9.55
CA LEU A 98 -27.31 7.87 8.90
C LEU A 98 -26.43 9.12 8.79
N ALA A 99 -25.75 9.49 9.87
CA ALA A 99 -24.86 10.65 9.86
C ALA A 99 -23.66 10.48 8.89
N MET A 100 -23.03 9.29 8.88
CA MET A 100 -21.95 8.99 7.95
C MET A 100 -22.42 9.03 6.48
N ARG A 101 -23.62 8.52 6.18
CA ARG A 101 -24.22 8.58 4.83
C ARG A 101 -24.41 10.03 4.37
N GLU A 102 -24.87 10.93 5.25
CA GLU A 102 -25.02 12.35 4.90
C GLU A 102 -23.67 13.02 4.63
N VAL A 103 -22.63 12.68 5.39
CA VAL A 103 -21.27 13.16 5.14
C VAL A 103 -20.76 12.68 3.76
N VAL A 104 -20.98 11.41 3.43
CA VAL A 104 -20.61 10.85 2.11
C VAL A 104 -21.42 11.50 1.00
N ARG A 105 -22.71 11.73 1.21
CA ARG A 105 -23.60 12.41 0.25
C ARG A 105 -23.13 13.83 -0.05
N ALA A 106 -22.86 14.61 0.98
CA ALA A 106 -22.37 15.98 0.82
C ALA A 106 -21.03 16.02 0.05
N ALA A 107 -20.13 15.08 0.33
CA ALA A 107 -18.86 14.98 -0.39
C ALA A 107 -19.05 14.67 -1.88
N LEU A 108 -19.91 13.69 -2.21
CA LEU A 108 -20.21 13.32 -3.60
C LEU A 108 -20.88 14.49 -4.34
N GLN A 109 -21.84 15.16 -3.73
CA GLN A 109 -22.52 16.33 -4.31
C GLN A 109 -21.56 17.51 -4.55
N ALA A 110 -20.51 17.63 -3.73
CA ALA A 110 -19.46 18.63 -3.89
C ALA A 110 -18.41 18.26 -4.96
N GLY A 111 -18.45 17.05 -5.49
CA GLY A 111 -17.52 16.62 -6.55
C GLY A 111 -16.49 15.57 -6.15
N ALA A 112 -16.66 14.90 -5.00
CA ALA A 112 -15.86 13.71 -4.70
C ALA A 112 -16.03 12.68 -5.81
N VAL A 113 -14.91 12.12 -6.30
CA VAL A 113 -14.94 11.14 -7.41
C VAL A 113 -15.34 9.75 -6.96
N GLY A 114 -15.57 9.53 -5.67
CA GLY A 114 -16.02 8.27 -5.12
C GLY A 114 -15.83 8.16 -3.61
N PHE A 115 -16.02 6.95 -3.10
CA PHE A 115 -15.83 6.58 -1.70
C PHE A 115 -14.81 5.44 -1.62
N SER A 116 -13.89 5.51 -0.66
CA SER A 116 -12.87 4.51 -0.48
C SER A 116 -12.83 3.92 0.93
N THR A 117 -12.45 2.65 1.04
CA THR A 117 -12.27 1.94 2.31
C THR A 117 -11.05 1.03 2.30
N SER A 118 -10.58 0.65 3.49
CA SER A 118 -9.48 -0.29 3.66
C SER A 118 -9.90 -1.48 4.52
N ARG A 119 -9.55 -2.68 4.06
CA ARG A 119 -9.72 -3.94 4.78
C ARG A 119 -8.39 -4.57 5.15
N THR A 120 -7.28 -4.00 4.65
CA THR A 120 -5.95 -4.59 4.83
C THR A 120 -5.42 -4.41 6.25
N PHE A 121 -4.83 -5.48 6.79
CA PHE A 121 -4.09 -5.45 8.06
C PHE A 121 -2.64 -4.94 7.88
N LEU A 122 -2.29 -4.45 6.70
CA LEU A 122 -1.01 -3.80 6.44
C LEU A 122 -1.00 -2.35 6.94
N HIS A 123 -2.15 -1.69 6.88
CA HIS A 123 -2.32 -0.33 7.34
C HIS A 123 -2.40 -0.30 8.86
N LYS A 124 -1.28 -0.07 9.51
CA LYS A 124 -1.18 0.15 10.96
C LYS A 124 -0.57 1.51 11.20
N TYR A 125 -1.08 2.25 12.17
CA TYR A 125 -0.48 3.52 12.58
C TYR A 125 0.18 3.47 13.97
N ASP A 126 0.12 2.30 14.61
CA ASP A 126 0.79 1.96 15.87
C ASP A 126 0.86 0.43 15.95
N GLU A 127 1.62 -0.16 16.87
CA GLU A 127 1.87 -1.62 16.97
C GLU A 127 0.62 -2.49 16.84
N ARG A 128 -0.51 -2.04 17.37
CA ARG A 128 -1.80 -2.78 17.35
C ARG A 128 -3.00 -1.90 16.97
N LYS A 129 -2.75 -0.74 16.36
CA LYS A 129 -3.82 0.20 15.99
C LYS A 129 -3.97 0.26 14.49
N TYR A 130 -5.22 0.14 14.06
CA TYR A 130 -5.63 0.19 12.66
C TYR A 130 -6.50 1.43 12.42
N PRO A 131 -6.51 1.96 11.19
CA PRO A 131 -7.43 3.04 10.82
C PRO A 131 -8.89 2.65 11.11
N PRO A 132 -9.74 3.58 11.56
CA PRO A 132 -11.17 3.35 11.65
C PRO A 132 -11.75 2.79 10.36
N GLY A 133 -12.65 1.83 10.47
CA GLY A 133 -13.26 1.16 9.30
C GLY A 133 -12.56 -0.14 8.87
N THR A 134 -11.33 -0.41 9.29
CA THR A 134 -10.64 -1.68 8.95
C THR A 134 -11.46 -2.92 9.32
N PHE A 135 -12.17 -2.88 10.44
CA PHE A 135 -13.02 -3.97 10.94
C PHE A 135 -14.51 -3.74 10.73
N ALA A 136 -14.90 -2.68 10.01
CA ALA A 136 -16.31 -2.41 9.73
C ALA A 136 -16.97 -3.59 9.00
N THR A 137 -18.25 -3.80 9.23
CA THR A 137 -19.00 -4.87 8.56
C THR A 137 -19.20 -4.55 7.07
N GLY A 138 -19.39 -5.58 6.25
CA GLY A 138 -19.77 -5.38 4.85
C GLY A 138 -21.09 -4.61 4.70
N GLU A 139 -22.01 -4.73 5.67
CA GLU A 139 -23.27 -3.98 5.73
C GLU A 139 -23.05 -2.48 5.95
N GLU A 140 -22.18 -2.09 6.89
CA GLU A 140 -21.79 -0.68 7.08
C GLU A 140 -21.18 -0.11 5.79
N ILE A 141 -20.21 -0.80 5.23
CA ILE A 141 -19.51 -0.33 4.04
C ILE A 141 -20.45 -0.25 2.83
N SER A 142 -21.32 -1.23 2.67
CA SER A 142 -22.35 -1.24 1.61
C SER A 142 -23.37 -0.12 1.80
N ALA A 143 -23.77 0.17 3.03
CA ALA A 143 -24.69 1.28 3.32
C ALA A 143 -24.06 2.63 2.96
N LEU A 144 -22.78 2.84 3.21
CA LEU A 144 -22.06 4.05 2.79
C LEU A 144 -21.83 4.09 1.28
N GLY A 145 -21.40 2.97 0.70
CA GLY A 145 -21.17 2.84 -0.74
C GLY A 145 -22.44 3.02 -1.58
N SER A 146 -23.62 2.64 -1.06
CA SER A 146 -24.88 2.80 -1.79
C SER A 146 -25.28 4.27 -2.01
N VAL A 147 -24.74 5.21 -1.24
CA VAL A 147 -24.96 6.65 -1.44
C VAL A 147 -24.54 7.12 -2.83
N MET A 148 -23.51 6.48 -3.42
CA MET A 148 -23.09 6.79 -4.79
C MET A 148 -24.21 6.48 -5.80
N GLY A 149 -24.91 5.34 -5.65
CA GLY A 149 -26.06 5.00 -6.50
C GLY A 149 -27.22 5.97 -6.36
N GLU A 150 -27.44 6.50 -5.15
CA GLU A 150 -28.48 7.51 -4.88
C GLU A 150 -28.11 8.88 -5.49
N VAL A 151 -26.84 9.25 -5.48
CA VAL A 151 -26.34 10.51 -6.08
C VAL A 151 -26.16 10.37 -7.59
N GLY A 152 -25.92 9.15 -8.09
CA GLY A 152 -25.82 8.84 -9.51
C GLY A 152 -24.43 8.94 -10.11
N HIS A 153 -23.37 9.05 -9.31
CA HIS A 153 -21.98 9.04 -9.77
C HIS A 153 -21.01 8.55 -8.70
N GLY A 154 -19.77 8.28 -9.12
CA GLY A 154 -18.64 7.92 -8.28
C GLY A 154 -18.12 6.50 -8.52
N VAL A 155 -16.96 6.21 -7.96
CA VAL A 155 -16.32 4.90 -7.93
C VAL A 155 -16.19 4.46 -6.49
N PHE A 156 -16.68 3.27 -6.16
CA PHE A 156 -16.35 2.64 -4.88
C PHE A 156 -14.98 1.98 -5.01
N GLN A 157 -14.11 2.21 -4.04
CA GLN A 157 -12.78 1.60 -4.04
C GLN A 157 -12.46 0.96 -2.69
N MET A 158 -11.85 -0.24 -2.74
CA MET A 158 -11.44 -0.97 -1.55
C MET A 158 -9.99 -1.43 -1.64
N THR A 159 -9.19 -1.08 -0.62
CA THR A 159 -7.92 -1.75 -0.38
C THR A 159 -8.17 -3.07 0.32
N ALA A 160 -7.93 -4.16 -0.41
CA ALA A 160 -8.29 -5.50 0.01
C ALA A 160 -7.33 -6.08 1.07
N ASN A 161 -7.86 -6.93 1.93
CA ASN A 161 -7.06 -7.90 2.67
C ASN A 161 -6.93 -9.18 1.83
N HIS A 162 -5.91 -9.26 1.00
CA HIS A 162 -5.76 -10.29 -0.04
C HIS A 162 -5.99 -11.73 0.44
N PRO A 163 -5.51 -12.17 1.63
CA PRO A 163 -5.79 -13.51 2.12
C PRO A 163 -7.27 -13.81 2.39
N ALA A 164 -8.10 -12.77 2.60
CA ALA A 164 -9.53 -12.90 2.89
C ALA A 164 -10.43 -12.42 1.73
N MET A 165 -9.86 -12.15 0.57
CA MET A 165 -10.55 -11.51 -0.56
C MET A 165 -11.79 -12.30 -1.02
N GLU A 166 -11.74 -13.62 -0.98
CA GLU A 166 -12.88 -14.48 -1.38
C GLU A 166 -14.15 -14.18 -0.58
N GLY A 167 -14.01 -13.83 0.71
CA GLY A 167 -15.15 -13.47 1.58
C GLY A 167 -15.70 -12.07 1.29
N GLU A 168 -14.92 -11.20 0.67
CA GLU A 168 -15.33 -9.82 0.36
C GLU A 168 -16.08 -9.72 -0.99
N ILE A 169 -15.78 -10.59 -1.93
CA ILE A 169 -16.35 -10.55 -3.29
C ILE A 169 -17.89 -10.52 -3.33
N PRO A 170 -18.62 -11.35 -2.57
CA PRO A 170 -20.08 -11.41 -2.67
C PRO A 170 -20.77 -10.07 -2.42
N TRP A 171 -20.36 -9.34 -1.38
CA TRP A 171 -20.99 -8.06 -1.08
C TRP A 171 -20.49 -6.92 -2.00
N LEU A 172 -19.27 -6.99 -2.51
CA LEU A 172 -18.77 -6.05 -3.53
C LEU A 172 -19.56 -6.20 -4.83
N GLU A 173 -19.80 -7.43 -5.28
CA GLU A 173 -20.65 -7.72 -6.43
C GLU A 173 -22.07 -7.22 -6.25
N GLN A 174 -22.66 -7.45 -5.06
CA GLN A 174 -23.99 -6.94 -4.71
C GLN A 174 -24.04 -5.41 -4.73
N LEU A 175 -23.02 -4.73 -4.21
CA LEU A 175 -22.92 -3.28 -4.22
C LEU A 175 -22.85 -2.75 -5.66
N ALA A 176 -22.03 -3.38 -6.51
CA ALA A 176 -21.90 -3.01 -7.93
C ALA A 176 -23.22 -3.16 -8.68
N ARG A 177 -23.97 -4.25 -8.44
CA ARG A 177 -25.31 -4.49 -9.01
C ARG A 177 -26.31 -3.44 -8.56
N HIS A 178 -26.31 -3.11 -7.27
CA HIS A 178 -27.25 -2.15 -6.69
C HIS A 178 -27.00 -0.74 -7.25
N ASN A 179 -25.78 -0.28 -7.20
CA ASN A 179 -25.41 1.08 -7.62
C ASN A 179 -25.41 1.26 -9.13
N ARG A 180 -25.15 0.22 -9.90
CA ARG A 180 -24.82 0.29 -11.35
C ARG A 180 -23.64 1.23 -11.66
N LEU A 181 -22.74 1.39 -10.69
CA LEU A 181 -21.51 2.20 -10.76
C LEU A 181 -20.31 1.31 -10.49
N PRO A 182 -19.11 1.71 -10.94
CA PRO A 182 -17.91 0.90 -10.76
C PRO A 182 -17.60 0.65 -9.29
N VAL A 183 -17.38 -0.62 -8.97
CA VAL A 183 -16.81 -1.10 -7.72
C VAL A 183 -15.44 -1.66 -8.03
N LEU A 184 -14.42 -1.05 -7.45
CA LEU A 184 -13.01 -1.34 -7.68
C LEU A 184 -12.37 -1.87 -6.40
N PHE A 185 -11.57 -2.93 -6.50
CA PHE A 185 -10.74 -3.42 -5.41
C PHE A 185 -9.34 -3.77 -5.94
N ASN A 186 -8.30 -3.66 -5.10
CA ASN A 186 -6.98 -4.05 -5.55
C ASN A 186 -6.80 -5.57 -5.49
N LEU A 187 -6.21 -6.10 -6.56
CA LEU A 187 -5.89 -7.51 -6.75
C LEU A 187 -4.38 -7.69 -6.83
N GLN A 188 -3.82 -8.40 -5.86
CA GLN A 188 -2.41 -8.74 -5.83
C GLN A 188 -2.23 -10.25 -5.62
N GLN A 189 -1.27 -10.85 -6.30
CA GLN A 189 -0.85 -12.21 -6.00
C GLN A 189 -0.02 -12.23 -4.72
N THR A 190 -0.28 -13.18 -3.84
CA THR A 190 0.45 -13.38 -2.57
C THR A 190 1.13 -14.74 -2.54
N ASP A 191 2.25 -14.87 -1.83
CA ASP A 191 2.96 -16.15 -1.70
C ASP A 191 2.11 -17.21 -0.98
N GLY A 192 1.33 -16.81 0.02
CA GLY A 192 0.48 -17.72 0.79
C GLY A 192 -0.73 -18.27 0.03
N ALA A 193 -1.12 -17.61 -1.07
CA ALA A 193 -2.28 -17.99 -1.88
C ALA A 193 -2.05 -17.59 -3.36
N PRO A 194 -1.06 -18.19 -4.04
CA PRO A 194 -0.59 -17.72 -5.33
C PRO A 194 -1.62 -17.86 -6.47
N ASP A 195 -2.62 -18.71 -6.31
CA ASP A 195 -3.63 -19.02 -7.34
C ASP A 195 -4.99 -18.32 -7.14
N VAL A 196 -5.22 -17.62 -6.03
CA VAL A 196 -6.51 -16.97 -5.73
C VAL A 196 -6.91 -15.98 -6.82
N TRP A 197 -5.98 -15.25 -7.41
CA TRP A 197 -6.27 -14.33 -8.51
C TRP A 197 -7.01 -14.99 -9.68
N LYS A 198 -6.77 -16.27 -9.98
CA LYS A 198 -7.45 -17.01 -11.06
C LYS A 198 -8.94 -17.18 -10.77
N GLN A 199 -9.29 -17.37 -9.51
CA GLN A 199 -10.69 -17.46 -9.09
C GLN A 199 -11.36 -16.09 -9.15
N ILE A 200 -10.66 -15.04 -8.72
CA ILE A 200 -11.15 -13.66 -8.82
C ILE A 200 -11.42 -13.29 -10.29
N VAL A 201 -10.51 -13.61 -11.21
CA VAL A 201 -10.70 -13.35 -12.65
C VAL A 201 -11.97 -14.04 -13.17
N ARG A 202 -12.23 -15.30 -12.81
CA ARG A 202 -13.49 -15.97 -13.20
C ARG A 202 -14.72 -15.24 -12.68
N THR A 203 -14.64 -14.66 -11.48
CA THR A 203 -15.74 -13.84 -10.94
C THR A 203 -15.90 -12.54 -11.71
N LEU A 204 -14.80 -11.90 -12.09
CA LEU A 204 -14.84 -10.69 -12.93
C LEU A 204 -15.43 -10.98 -14.33
N ASP A 205 -15.08 -12.11 -14.94
CA ASP A 205 -15.67 -12.55 -16.21
C ASP A 205 -17.19 -12.73 -16.10
N LYS A 206 -17.65 -13.44 -15.07
CA LYS A 206 -19.08 -13.61 -14.80
C LYS A 206 -19.78 -12.27 -14.59
N ALA A 207 -19.20 -11.39 -13.77
CA ALA A 207 -19.75 -10.06 -13.51
C ALA A 207 -19.87 -9.24 -14.81
N ARG A 208 -18.85 -9.28 -15.69
CA ARG A 208 -18.88 -8.63 -17.00
C ARG A 208 -20.00 -9.18 -17.87
N ASP A 209 -20.12 -10.49 -17.98
CA ASP A 209 -21.14 -11.15 -18.82
C ASP A 209 -22.56 -10.83 -18.36
N GLU A 210 -22.73 -10.53 -17.06
CA GLU A 210 -23.98 -10.11 -16.47
C GLU A 210 -24.16 -8.56 -16.42
N GLY A 211 -23.23 -7.80 -16.99
CA GLY A 211 -23.27 -6.33 -17.02
C GLY A 211 -23.07 -5.66 -15.67
N VAL A 212 -22.42 -6.35 -14.71
CA VAL A 212 -22.10 -5.82 -13.38
C VAL A 212 -20.75 -5.13 -13.42
N PRO A 213 -20.66 -3.83 -13.05
CA PRO A 213 -19.42 -3.06 -13.14
C PRO A 213 -18.46 -3.33 -11.96
N LEU A 214 -18.06 -4.59 -11.79
CA LEU A 214 -17.06 -5.03 -10.83
C LEU A 214 -15.69 -5.11 -11.51
N MET A 215 -14.70 -4.47 -10.94
CA MET A 215 -13.37 -4.33 -11.52
C MET A 215 -12.27 -4.55 -10.48
N ALA A 216 -11.11 -4.97 -10.93
CA ALA A 216 -9.91 -5.06 -10.10
C ALA A 216 -8.85 -4.05 -10.53
N SER A 217 -8.23 -3.36 -9.56
CA SER A 217 -7.01 -2.61 -9.80
C SER A 217 -5.78 -3.48 -9.57
N ILE A 218 -4.84 -3.43 -10.49
CA ILE A 218 -3.62 -4.22 -10.46
C ILE A 218 -2.41 -3.31 -10.56
N SER A 219 -1.29 -3.74 -10.03
CA SER A 219 -0.02 -3.03 -10.21
C SER A 219 0.71 -3.54 -11.46
N GLY A 220 1.41 -2.65 -12.14
CA GLY A 220 2.16 -2.97 -13.36
C GLY A 220 3.46 -3.73 -13.12
N ARG A 221 3.88 -3.92 -11.87
CA ARG A 221 5.05 -4.70 -11.44
C ARG A 221 4.86 -5.23 -10.02
N PRO A 222 5.76 -6.06 -9.52
CA PRO A 222 5.73 -6.46 -8.13
C PRO A 222 5.82 -5.26 -7.18
N LEU A 223 5.00 -5.23 -6.15
CA LEU A 223 5.19 -4.33 -5.02
C LEU A 223 6.33 -4.90 -4.18
N GLY A 224 7.38 -4.11 -4.03
CA GLY A 224 8.61 -4.58 -3.42
C GLY A 224 9.03 -3.77 -2.21
N ILE A 225 9.68 -4.45 -1.27
CA ILE A 225 10.32 -3.83 -0.12
C ILE A 225 11.79 -3.66 -0.41
N LEU A 226 12.31 -2.49 -0.10
CA LEU A 226 13.69 -2.11 -0.31
C LEU A 226 14.45 -2.13 1.01
N PHE A 227 15.51 -2.94 1.10
CA PHE A 227 16.36 -3.01 2.27
C PHE A 227 17.67 -2.26 2.02
N SER A 228 17.99 -1.34 2.91
CA SER A 228 19.27 -0.65 2.97
C SER A 228 19.53 -0.19 4.42
N TRP A 229 20.75 0.29 4.71
CA TRP A 229 21.05 0.90 6.02
C TRP A 229 20.33 2.25 6.25
N GLN A 230 19.62 2.76 5.24
CA GLN A 230 18.80 3.97 5.32
C GLN A 230 17.31 3.67 5.36
N SER A 231 16.89 2.42 5.06
CA SER A 231 15.49 2.04 5.07
C SER A 231 14.93 1.96 6.49
N SER A 232 13.66 2.27 6.64
CA SER A 232 12.92 2.10 7.90
C SER A 232 12.60 0.63 8.22
N LEU A 233 12.82 -0.28 7.25
CA LEU A 233 12.60 -1.71 7.38
C LEU A 233 13.75 -2.49 6.74
N HIS A 234 14.42 -3.36 7.52
CA HIS A 234 15.46 -4.28 7.03
C HIS A 234 15.75 -5.39 8.07
N PRO A 235 16.43 -6.51 7.70
CA PRO A 235 16.62 -7.67 8.60
C PRO A 235 17.30 -7.39 9.95
N PHE A 236 18.03 -6.29 10.08
CA PHE A 236 18.78 -5.95 11.29
C PHE A 236 18.05 -4.94 12.20
N ILE A 237 16.86 -4.47 11.82
CA ILE A 237 16.18 -3.37 12.50
C ILE A 237 15.90 -3.66 13.99
N ALA A 238 15.64 -4.92 14.36
CA ALA A 238 15.34 -5.34 15.72
C ALA A 238 16.59 -5.80 16.52
N HIS A 239 17.79 -5.68 15.99
CA HIS A 239 19.01 -6.03 16.71
C HIS A 239 19.41 -4.93 17.70
N PRO A 240 19.61 -5.23 19.01
CA PRO A 240 19.91 -4.21 20.02
C PRO A 240 21.14 -3.34 19.67
N THR A 241 22.19 -3.95 19.12
CA THR A 241 23.38 -3.21 18.70
C THR A 241 23.04 -2.25 17.53
N TYR A 242 22.24 -2.67 16.56
CA TYR A 242 21.79 -1.78 15.49
C TYR A 242 20.89 -0.65 16.00
N GLN A 243 19.98 -0.96 16.94
CA GLN A 243 19.10 0.03 17.56
C GLN A 243 19.87 1.18 18.22
N ALA A 244 21.02 0.88 18.84
CA ALA A 244 21.89 1.91 19.40
C ALA A 244 22.56 2.80 18.34
N LEU A 245 22.64 2.35 17.09
CA LEU A 245 23.24 3.06 15.96
C LEU A 245 22.19 3.74 15.06
N HIS A 246 20.90 3.37 15.21
CA HIS A 246 19.83 3.72 14.27
C HIS A 246 19.74 5.22 14.02
N ALA A 247 19.83 6.05 15.06
CA ALA A 247 19.69 7.51 14.96
C ALA A 247 20.94 8.25 14.47
N LEU A 248 22.08 7.55 14.29
CA LEU A 248 23.30 8.18 13.82
C LEU A 248 23.20 8.62 12.35
N PRO A 249 23.85 9.73 11.98
CA PRO A 249 24.06 10.07 10.58
C PRO A 249 24.70 8.90 9.80
N LEU A 250 24.34 8.73 8.55
CA LEU A 250 24.78 7.58 7.75
C LEU A 250 26.31 7.35 7.78
N PRO A 251 27.17 8.36 7.63
CA PRO A 251 28.61 8.14 7.65
C PRO A 251 29.11 7.56 8.98
N GLU A 252 28.59 8.05 10.11
CA GLU A 252 28.92 7.59 11.44
C GLU A 252 28.39 6.16 11.68
N LYS A 253 27.15 5.91 11.29
CA LYS A 253 26.54 4.58 11.33
C LYS A 253 27.39 3.56 10.56
N LEU A 254 27.80 3.90 9.32
CA LEU A 254 28.60 3.01 8.49
C LEU A 254 29.99 2.75 9.06
N ALA A 255 30.62 3.74 9.71
CA ALA A 255 31.89 3.54 10.38
C ALA A 255 31.78 2.47 11.48
N GLN A 256 30.69 2.49 12.26
CA GLN A 256 30.40 1.48 13.28
C GLN A 256 30.05 0.11 12.63
N LEU A 257 29.20 0.08 11.63
CA LEU A 257 28.79 -1.16 10.95
C LEU A 257 29.94 -1.86 10.22
N ARG A 258 31.00 -1.14 9.82
CA ARG A 258 32.22 -1.71 9.24
C ARG A 258 33.19 -2.28 10.27
N ASP A 259 32.99 -1.96 11.56
CA ASP A 259 33.81 -2.53 12.62
C ASP A 259 33.52 -4.03 12.76
N PRO A 260 34.54 -4.92 12.67
CA PRO A 260 34.35 -6.36 12.80
C PRO A 260 33.73 -6.80 14.13
N GLN A 261 34.00 -6.07 15.23
CA GLN A 261 33.40 -6.40 16.53
C GLN A 261 31.91 -6.07 16.60
N VAL A 262 31.50 -4.93 16.03
CA VAL A 262 30.10 -4.53 15.89
C VAL A 262 29.36 -5.54 15.00
N ARG A 263 29.95 -5.89 13.85
CA ARG A 263 29.37 -6.89 12.95
C ARG A 263 29.21 -8.24 13.66
N GLN A 264 30.25 -8.73 14.33
CA GLN A 264 30.18 -10.00 15.06
C GLN A 264 29.10 -9.97 16.14
N LYS A 265 28.97 -8.86 16.86
CA LYS A 265 27.95 -8.69 17.88
C LYS A 265 26.54 -8.75 17.29
N ILE A 266 26.26 -8.02 16.23
CA ILE A 266 24.95 -8.06 15.52
C ILE A 266 24.62 -9.48 15.06
N MET A 267 25.61 -10.21 14.52
CA MET A 267 25.41 -11.58 14.03
C MET A 267 25.16 -12.62 15.12
N SER A 268 25.65 -12.36 16.35
CA SER A 268 25.60 -13.31 17.46
C SER A 268 24.53 -12.98 18.51
N GLU A 269 24.04 -11.75 18.56
CA GLU A 269 23.05 -11.33 19.56
C GLU A 269 21.63 -11.80 19.20
N GLN A 270 20.81 -12.00 20.22
CA GLN A 270 19.40 -12.24 20.04
C GLN A 270 18.70 -10.95 19.63
N ARG A 271 18.05 -10.94 18.49
CA ARG A 271 17.22 -9.82 18.05
C ARG A 271 15.97 -9.68 18.90
N GLY A 272 15.40 -8.48 18.96
CA GLY A 272 14.10 -8.21 19.57
C GLY A 272 12.96 -8.95 18.86
N LEU A 273 11.80 -8.93 19.49
CA LEU A 273 10.60 -9.55 18.92
C LEU A 273 10.17 -8.84 17.64
N LEU A 274 9.84 -9.64 16.64
CA LEU A 274 9.22 -9.22 15.39
C LEU A 274 7.84 -9.85 15.29
N ASP A 275 6.94 -9.23 14.57
CA ASP A 275 5.70 -9.90 14.20
C ASP A 275 5.98 -11.02 13.16
N ARG A 276 5.05 -11.98 13.07
CA ARG A 276 5.21 -13.14 12.18
C ARG A 276 5.51 -12.76 10.72
N ARG A 277 5.00 -11.62 10.28
CA ARG A 277 5.21 -11.15 8.91
C ARG A 277 6.63 -10.66 8.69
N ALA A 278 7.13 -9.81 9.59
CA ALA A 278 8.51 -9.35 9.57
C ALA A 278 9.50 -10.53 9.71
N GLU A 279 9.18 -11.53 10.55
CA GLU A 279 9.96 -12.78 10.66
C GLU A 279 10.06 -13.50 9.29
N THR A 280 8.92 -13.67 8.61
CA THR A 280 8.89 -14.31 7.30
C THR A 280 9.67 -13.50 6.27
N LEU A 281 9.44 -12.19 6.21
CA LEU A 281 10.10 -11.26 5.30
C LEU A 281 11.63 -11.33 5.43
N PHE A 282 12.14 -11.27 6.66
CA PHE A 282 13.58 -11.21 6.92
C PHE A 282 14.30 -12.56 6.81
N SER A 283 13.56 -13.68 6.78
CA SER A 283 14.11 -15.03 6.62
C SER A 283 13.96 -15.59 5.21
N SER A 284 13.22 -14.92 4.33
CA SER A 284 12.95 -15.40 2.96
C SER A 284 14.07 -15.02 1.99
N PHE A 285 15.30 -15.47 2.26
CA PHE A 285 16.47 -15.12 1.45
C PHE A 285 16.38 -15.56 -0.01
N HIS A 286 15.51 -16.49 -0.35
CA HIS A 286 15.22 -16.90 -1.73
C HIS A 286 14.46 -15.83 -2.53
N LYS A 287 13.90 -14.83 -1.86
CA LYS A 287 13.21 -13.68 -2.45
C LYS A 287 13.93 -12.34 -2.21
N ILE A 288 15.15 -12.35 -1.70
CA ILE A 288 15.94 -11.12 -1.56
C ILE A 288 16.95 -11.09 -2.69
N TYR A 289 16.99 -9.98 -3.42
CA TYR A 289 17.82 -9.77 -4.59
C TYR A 289 18.60 -8.45 -4.49
N ARG A 290 19.71 -8.32 -5.21
CA ARG A 290 20.33 -7.01 -5.42
C ARG A 290 19.48 -6.18 -6.37
N LEU A 291 19.24 -4.91 -6.01
CA LEU A 291 18.62 -3.95 -6.91
C LEU A 291 19.72 -3.06 -7.50
N GLY A 292 20.44 -3.43 -8.47
CA GLY A 292 21.57 -2.69 -9.06
C GLY A 292 21.23 -1.27 -9.56
N GLN A 293 22.15 -0.66 -10.29
CA GLN A 293 21.92 0.66 -10.93
C GLN A 293 20.85 0.57 -12.03
N ASP A 294 20.77 -0.57 -12.72
CA ASP A 294 19.70 -0.91 -13.65
C ASP A 294 18.74 -1.88 -12.94
N PRO A 295 17.67 -1.37 -12.29
CA PRO A 295 16.80 -2.18 -11.45
C PRO A 295 16.07 -3.27 -12.24
N ASP A 296 16.28 -4.54 -11.89
CA ASP A 296 15.49 -5.65 -12.39
C ASP A 296 14.37 -5.99 -11.39
N TYR A 297 13.13 -5.78 -11.79
CA TYR A 297 11.94 -6.12 -11.00
C TYR A 297 11.37 -7.50 -11.35
N GLU A 298 12.00 -8.24 -12.26
CA GLU A 298 11.71 -9.63 -12.60
C GLU A 298 13.00 -10.49 -12.48
N PRO A 299 13.73 -10.44 -11.32
CA PRO A 299 15.04 -11.09 -11.17
C PRO A 299 14.91 -12.62 -11.25
N LEU A 300 15.99 -13.29 -11.65
CA LEU A 300 16.05 -14.75 -11.71
C LEU A 300 16.21 -15.35 -10.30
N PRO A 301 15.61 -16.52 -10.00
CA PRO A 301 15.78 -17.20 -8.71
C PRO A 301 17.25 -17.47 -8.35
N GLU A 302 18.10 -17.76 -9.34
CA GLU A 302 19.54 -17.96 -9.19
C GLU A 302 20.30 -16.70 -8.75
N ASP A 303 19.71 -15.50 -8.86
CA ASP A 303 20.28 -14.24 -8.40
C ASP A 303 19.88 -13.88 -6.97
N SER A 304 19.07 -14.72 -6.33
CA SER A 304 18.67 -14.52 -4.95
C SER A 304 19.84 -14.62 -3.96
N VAL A 305 19.69 -13.99 -2.80
CA VAL A 305 20.65 -14.12 -1.69
C VAL A 305 20.82 -15.58 -1.27
N ALA A 306 19.75 -16.38 -1.26
CA ALA A 306 19.85 -17.80 -0.94
C ALA A 306 20.72 -18.55 -1.96
N ALA A 307 20.57 -18.28 -3.25
CA ALA A 307 21.38 -18.90 -4.29
C ALA A 307 22.85 -18.43 -4.21
N MET A 308 23.09 -17.14 -3.92
CA MET A 308 24.44 -16.62 -3.66
C MET A 308 25.09 -17.30 -2.44
N ALA A 309 24.32 -17.48 -1.37
CA ALA A 309 24.78 -18.18 -0.16
C ALA A 309 25.20 -19.61 -0.44
N ALA A 310 24.40 -20.34 -1.21
CA ALA A 310 24.70 -21.70 -1.62
C ALA A 310 25.98 -21.78 -2.46
N ARG A 311 26.18 -20.87 -3.42
CA ARG A 311 27.39 -20.82 -4.27
C ARG A 311 28.66 -20.45 -3.49
N THR A 312 28.55 -19.62 -2.48
CA THR A 312 29.71 -19.11 -1.73
C THR A 312 29.99 -19.84 -0.43
N GLY A 313 29.10 -20.73 0.01
CA GLY A 313 29.17 -21.41 1.31
C GLY A 313 29.02 -20.48 2.52
N ARG A 314 28.47 -19.26 2.33
CA ARG A 314 28.31 -18.25 3.38
C ARG A 314 26.86 -18.22 3.94
N PRO A 315 26.69 -17.92 5.24
CA PRO A 315 25.37 -17.70 5.80
C PRO A 315 24.61 -16.57 5.07
N PRO A 316 23.34 -16.77 4.70
CA PRO A 316 22.57 -15.75 3.94
C PRO A 316 22.46 -14.39 4.64
N LEU A 317 22.27 -14.38 5.96
CA LEU A 317 22.16 -13.13 6.74
C LEU A 317 23.47 -12.32 6.70
N GLU A 318 24.62 -12.98 6.73
CA GLU A 318 25.91 -12.32 6.60
C GLU A 318 26.08 -11.70 5.21
N LEU A 319 25.60 -12.39 4.16
CA LEU A 319 25.61 -11.83 2.81
C LEU A 319 24.72 -10.59 2.72
N VAL A 320 23.52 -10.61 3.28
CA VAL A 320 22.64 -9.43 3.33
C VAL A 320 23.36 -8.24 3.98
N TYR A 321 24.04 -8.49 5.12
CA TYR A 321 24.78 -7.43 5.80
C TYR A 321 25.85 -6.81 4.91
N ASP A 322 26.68 -7.64 4.30
CA ASP A 322 27.80 -7.19 3.49
C ASP A 322 27.32 -6.52 2.18
N LEU A 323 26.27 -7.05 1.56
CA LEU A 323 25.63 -6.45 0.38
C LEU A 323 25.09 -5.04 0.67
N MET A 324 24.45 -4.84 1.84
CA MET A 324 23.95 -3.53 2.23
C MET A 324 25.08 -2.52 2.52
N LEU A 325 26.30 -2.97 2.81
CA LEU A 325 27.48 -2.10 2.96
C LEU A 325 28.13 -1.68 1.64
N GLU A 326 27.78 -2.31 0.52
CA GLU A 326 28.30 -1.94 -0.80
C GLU A 326 27.90 -0.50 -1.17
N ASN A 327 28.63 0.09 -2.13
CA ASN A 327 28.40 1.46 -2.60
C ASN A 327 28.36 2.50 -1.46
N ASP A 328 29.29 2.37 -0.51
CA ASP A 328 29.30 3.19 0.71
C ASP A 328 27.99 3.16 1.50
N GLY A 329 27.43 1.95 1.67
CA GLY A 329 26.22 1.69 2.42
C GLY A 329 24.93 2.21 1.76
N ARG A 330 24.99 2.52 0.48
CA ARG A 330 23.87 2.98 -0.35
C ARG A 330 23.29 1.88 -1.23
N ALA A 331 23.85 0.66 -1.14
CA ALA A 331 23.30 -0.47 -1.87
C ALA A 331 21.86 -0.79 -1.37
N ILE A 332 21.02 -1.16 -2.30
CA ILE A 332 19.63 -1.51 -2.04
C ILE A 332 19.44 -2.98 -2.41
N LEU A 333 18.79 -3.71 -1.51
CA LEU A 333 18.27 -5.04 -1.79
C LEU A 333 16.77 -4.95 -1.99
N TYR A 334 16.24 -5.80 -2.85
CA TYR A 334 14.85 -5.84 -3.27
C TYR A 334 14.19 -7.14 -2.83
N TYR A 335 13.03 -7.03 -2.21
CA TYR A 335 12.16 -8.14 -1.87
C TYR A 335 10.79 -7.96 -2.54
N PRO A 336 10.45 -8.69 -3.62
CA PRO A 336 9.13 -8.64 -4.25
C PRO A 336 8.08 -9.26 -3.33
N SER A 337 7.35 -8.41 -2.61
CA SER A 337 6.37 -8.83 -1.60
C SER A 337 5.07 -9.36 -2.20
N PHE A 338 4.63 -8.74 -3.32
CA PHE A 338 3.43 -9.13 -4.06
C PHE A 338 3.75 -9.32 -5.53
N ASN A 339 2.91 -10.09 -6.21
CA ASN A 339 2.98 -10.33 -7.66
C ASN A 339 4.27 -11.00 -8.13
N TYR A 340 4.87 -11.84 -7.28
CA TYR A 340 6.07 -12.57 -7.63
C TYR A 340 6.12 -14.00 -7.03
N ALA A 341 4.97 -14.59 -6.72
CA ALA A 341 4.92 -15.94 -6.15
C ALA A 341 5.32 -17.03 -7.15
N TYR A 342 5.23 -16.76 -8.44
CA TYR A 342 5.68 -17.66 -9.51
C TYR A 342 7.10 -17.36 -10.01
N GLU A 343 7.82 -16.44 -9.36
CA GLU A 343 9.16 -16.01 -9.78
C GLU A 343 9.23 -15.48 -11.23
N ASN A 344 8.08 -14.99 -11.73
CA ASN A 344 7.91 -14.32 -13.02
C ASN A 344 6.66 -13.43 -13.00
N LEU A 345 6.45 -12.63 -14.05
CA LEU A 345 5.35 -11.68 -14.18
C LEU A 345 4.25 -12.12 -15.17
N ASP A 346 4.19 -13.38 -15.58
CA ASP A 346 3.24 -13.85 -16.59
C ASP A 346 1.78 -13.68 -16.18
N HIS A 347 1.49 -13.80 -14.88
CA HIS A 347 0.15 -13.54 -14.36
C HIS A 347 -0.25 -12.06 -14.48
N LEU A 348 0.70 -11.13 -14.29
CA LEU A 348 0.42 -9.70 -14.50
C LEU A 348 0.16 -9.40 -15.97
N HIS A 349 0.89 -10.01 -16.89
CA HIS A 349 0.60 -9.90 -18.32
C HIS A 349 -0.85 -10.30 -18.64
N GLN A 350 -1.32 -11.43 -18.09
CA GLN A 350 -2.70 -11.87 -18.26
C GLN A 350 -3.70 -10.88 -17.64
N LEU A 351 -3.43 -10.41 -16.43
CA LEU A 351 -4.30 -9.44 -15.76
C LEU A 351 -4.37 -8.10 -16.50
N MET A 352 -3.27 -7.60 -17.04
CA MET A 352 -3.24 -6.33 -17.78
C MET A 352 -4.06 -6.37 -19.08
N GLN A 353 -4.27 -7.55 -19.66
CA GLN A 353 -5.09 -7.75 -20.85
C GLN A 353 -6.56 -8.05 -20.53
N HIS A 354 -6.91 -8.22 -19.25
CA HIS A 354 -8.26 -8.55 -18.86
C HIS A 354 -9.18 -7.32 -18.88
N ALA A 355 -10.37 -7.46 -19.47
CA ALA A 355 -11.30 -6.34 -19.69
C ALA A 355 -11.78 -5.64 -18.42
N ASN A 356 -11.83 -6.37 -17.27
CA ASN A 356 -12.29 -5.85 -15.98
C ASN A 356 -11.13 -5.57 -15.01
N THR A 357 -9.94 -5.27 -15.53
CA THR A 357 -8.83 -4.79 -14.72
C THR A 357 -8.38 -3.42 -15.18
N VAL A 358 -7.84 -2.64 -14.26
CA VAL A 358 -7.20 -1.36 -14.54
C VAL A 358 -5.84 -1.32 -13.86
N ASN A 359 -4.83 -0.82 -14.56
CA ASN A 359 -3.54 -0.55 -13.97
C ASN A 359 -3.65 0.63 -13.01
N SER A 360 -3.14 0.47 -11.82
CA SER A 360 -3.11 1.49 -10.78
C SER A 360 -1.81 1.43 -9.99
N LEU A 361 -1.69 2.30 -9.02
CA LEU A 361 -0.53 2.53 -8.18
C LEU A 361 0.64 3.19 -8.95
N SER A 362 0.97 4.36 -8.47
CA SER A 362 2.17 5.08 -8.84
C SER A 362 2.56 6.01 -7.69
N ASP A 363 2.36 5.54 -6.46
CA ASP A 363 2.57 6.31 -5.24
C ASP A 363 3.95 6.97 -5.22
N GLY A 364 3.96 8.28 -5.31
CA GLY A 364 5.16 9.08 -5.20
C GLY A 364 5.08 9.92 -3.93
N GLY A 365 5.91 9.61 -2.93
CA GLY A 365 5.96 10.34 -1.67
C GLY A 365 5.40 9.62 -0.44
N ALA A 366 4.71 8.49 -0.61
CA ALA A 366 4.32 7.60 0.46
C ALA A 366 5.26 6.39 0.57
N HIS A 367 5.38 5.80 1.76
CA HIS A 367 6.18 4.61 2.04
C HIS A 367 7.66 4.70 1.63
N CYS A 368 8.20 5.91 1.47
CA CYS A 368 9.55 6.15 0.94
C CYS A 368 10.66 5.61 1.84
N GLY A 369 10.37 5.22 3.07
CA GLY A 369 11.32 4.58 3.97
C GLY A 369 11.69 3.15 3.55
N TYR A 370 10.85 2.45 2.77
CA TYR A 370 11.08 1.06 2.36
C TYR A 370 10.38 0.62 1.07
N ILE A 371 9.58 1.48 0.43
CA ILE A 371 8.92 1.20 -0.86
C ILE A 371 9.19 2.37 -1.82
N CYS A 372 9.28 2.09 -3.13
CA CYS A 372 9.35 3.12 -4.16
C CYS A 372 8.55 2.70 -5.39
N ASP A 373 7.31 3.17 -5.49
CA ASP A 373 6.39 2.82 -6.58
C ASP A 373 6.22 3.94 -7.62
N VAL A 374 6.80 5.11 -7.41
CA VAL A 374 6.74 6.27 -8.33
C VAL A 374 7.18 5.95 -9.75
N SER A 375 8.06 4.97 -9.94
CA SER A 375 8.54 4.55 -11.26
C SER A 375 7.61 3.57 -12.00
N MET A 376 6.50 3.16 -11.40
CA MET A 376 5.61 2.16 -11.99
C MET A 376 5.08 2.56 -13.39
N PRO A 377 4.63 3.80 -13.65
CA PRO A 377 4.20 4.20 -14.99
C PRO A 377 5.30 4.10 -16.04
N THR A 378 6.54 4.49 -15.70
CA THR A 378 7.67 4.35 -16.63
C THR A 378 8.11 2.91 -16.82
N PHE A 379 8.03 2.08 -15.78
CA PHE A 379 8.24 0.64 -15.90
C PHE A 379 7.22 0.00 -16.86
N MET A 380 5.95 0.41 -16.78
CA MET A 380 4.92 -0.04 -17.72
C MET A 380 5.32 0.25 -19.17
N LEU A 381 5.81 1.46 -19.43
CA LEU A 381 6.22 1.87 -20.77
C LEU A 381 7.50 1.19 -21.26
N SER A 382 8.48 0.95 -20.40
CA SER A 382 9.76 0.37 -20.82
C SER A 382 9.72 -1.17 -20.79
N HIS A 383 9.43 -1.75 -19.64
CA HIS A 383 9.52 -3.20 -19.44
C HIS A 383 8.51 -3.95 -20.31
N TRP A 384 7.23 -3.61 -20.20
CA TRP A 384 6.16 -4.35 -20.88
C TRP A 384 6.09 -4.15 -22.38
N THR A 385 6.61 -3.06 -22.91
CA THR A 385 6.54 -2.78 -24.37
C THR A 385 7.84 -3.07 -25.10
N ARG A 386 8.98 -3.19 -24.40
CA ARG A 386 10.29 -3.28 -25.06
C ARG A 386 11.30 -4.19 -24.34
N ASP A 387 11.46 -4.04 -23.02
CA ASP A 387 12.67 -4.52 -22.32
C ASP A 387 12.48 -5.87 -21.62
N ARG A 388 11.25 -6.37 -21.49
CA ARG A 388 10.98 -7.65 -20.86
C ARG A 388 11.69 -8.78 -21.60
N ARG A 389 12.53 -9.52 -20.87
CA ARG A 389 13.32 -10.63 -21.41
C ARG A 389 12.72 -12.01 -21.16
N ARG A 390 11.76 -12.09 -20.24
CA ARG A 390 11.14 -13.33 -19.76
C ARG A 390 9.64 -13.28 -20.01
N GLY A 391 9.17 -13.96 -21.05
CA GLY A 391 7.75 -13.98 -21.38
C GLY A 391 7.30 -12.91 -22.38
N PRO A 392 5.98 -12.80 -22.63
CA PRO A 392 5.44 -11.94 -23.67
C PRO A 392 5.50 -10.45 -23.29
N LEU A 393 5.56 -9.58 -24.30
CA LEU A 393 5.31 -8.15 -24.22
C LEU A 393 3.79 -7.86 -24.34
N LEU A 394 3.37 -6.66 -23.96
CA LEU A 394 2.00 -6.14 -24.19
C LEU A 394 1.83 -5.65 -25.60
#